data_2642a1770e76c654da0b11c8a44312ff
#
_entry.id   2642a1770e76c654da0b11c8a44312ff
#
_cell.length_a   1.000
_cell.length_b   1.000
_cell.length_c   1.000
_cell.angle_alpha   90.00
_cell.angle_beta   90.00
_cell.angle_gamma   90.00
#
_symmetry.space_group_name_H-M   'P 1'
#
loop_
_entity.id
_entity.type
_entity.pdbx_description
1 polymer ?
#
loop_
_entity_poly.entity_id
_entity_poly.type
_entity_poly.pdbx_seq_one_letter_code
_entity_poly.pdbx_strand_id
1 'polypeptide(L)'
;MDAAKTEREAVTYTVAAAEKAGFRPLVPGMSLKAGDKVYRNNRGKSILLAVIGEESLNTGMNICAAHIDSPRLDIKPNPLYEDSEIAYLKTHYYGGIKKYQWTTVPLALHGVIYKKNGEVITVTMGEKDTDPVLCVSDLLIHLSGDQMKKTLAEGITGEQLNVILGTIPMPDDDAPTG
;
A
#
# COMPACT_ATOMS: atom_id res chain seq x y z
N MET A 1 4.68 -10.71 -6.33
CA MET A 1 3.73 -9.68 -5.92
C MET A 1 2.80 -10.15 -4.81
N ASP A 2 2.49 -11.43 -4.71
CA ASP A 2 1.57 -11.94 -3.68
C ASP A 2 2.09 -11.73 -2.25
N ALA A 3 3.40 -11.79 -2.06
CA ALA A 3 4.05 -11.60 -0.76
C ALA A 3 4.20 -10.13 -0.32
N ALA A 4 3.90 -9.15 -1.18
CA ALA A 4 4.08 -7.74 -0.86
C ALA A 4 3.11 -6.89 -1.68
N LYS A 5 2.24 -6.15 -0.99
CA LYS A 5 1.24 -5.23 -1.57
C LYS A 5 1.68 -3.77 -1.44
N THR A 6 2.58 -3.49 -0.48
CA THR A 6 3.12 -2.16 -0.20
C THR A 6 4.65 -2.15 -0.29
N GLU A 7 5.24 -0.97 -0.43
CA GLU A 7 6.69 -0.80 -0.41
C GLU A 7 7.33 -1.29 0.90
N ARG A 8 6.62 -1.19 2.03
CA ARG A 8 7.10 -1.68 3.33
C ARG A 8 7.19 -3.20 3.35
N GLU A 9 6.19 -3.87 2.83
CA GLU A 9 6.16 -5.33 2.72
C GLU A 9 7.22 -5.82 1.72
N ALA A 10 7.40 -5.09 0.60
CA ALA A 10 8.46 -5.38 -0.37
C ALA A 10 9.85 -5.29 0.25
N VAL A 11 10.12 -4.26 1.07
CA VAL A 11 11.39 -4.15 1.81
C VAL A 11 11.55 -5.29 2.80
N THR A 12 10.51 -5.61 3.58
CA THR A 12 10.55 -6.70 4.56
C THR A 12 10.84 -8.04 3.89
N TYR A 13 10.14 -8.34 2.79
CA TYR A 13 10.38 -9.53 2.00
C TYR A 13 11.80 -9.59 1.44
N THR A 14 12.27 -8.46 0.88
CA THR A 14 13.61 -8.37 0.29
C THR A 14 14.71 -8.53 1.34
N VAL A 15 14.55 -7.95 2.54
CA VAL A 15 15.48 -8.16 3.67
C VAL A 15 15.58 -9.64 4.01
N ALA A 16 14.46 -10.32 4.20
CA ALA A 16 14.46 -11.75 4.54
C ALA A 16 15.12 -12.60 3.42
N ALA A 17 14.86 -12.28 2.16
CA ALA A 17 15.49 -12.97 1.02
C ALA A 17 17.00 -12.69 0.94
N ALA A 18 17.41 -11.45 1.19
CA ALA A 18 18.81 -11.04 1.19
C ALA A 18 19.61 -11.74 2.31
N GLU A 19 19.08 -11.76 3.53
CA GLU A 19 19.71 -12.45 4.67
C GLU A 19 19.88 -13.95 4.39
N LYS A 20 18.88 -14.58 3.79
CA LYS A 20 18.95 -15.98 3.32
C LYS A 20 20.02 -16.21 2.27
N ALA A 21 20.33 -15.18 1.46
CA ALA A 21 21.41 -15.18 0.45
C ALA A 21 22.77 -14.74 1.01
N GLY A 22 22.89 -14.56 2.33
CA GLY A 22 24.13 -14.20 3.00
C GLY A 22 24.45 -12.72 3.05
N PHE A 23 23.48 -11.85 2.76
CA PHE A 23 23.63 -10.41 2.99
C PHE A 23 23.49 -10.09 4.48
N ARG A 24 24.20 -9.07 4.93
CA ARG A 24 24.14 -8.55 6.30
C ARG A 24 23.89 -7.04 6.31
N PRO A 25 23.32 -6.48 7.38
CA PRO A 25 23.10 -5.04 7.47
C PRO A 25 24.42 -4.25 7.33
N LEU A 26 24.39 -3.22 6.49
CA LEU A 26 25.46 -2.25 6.39
C LEU A 26 25.36 -1.25 7.54
N VAL A 27 26.34 -1.21 8.43
CA VAL A 27 26.42 -0.24 9.53
C VAL A 27 27.57 0.75 9.31
N PRO A 28 27.43 2.01 9.76
CA PRO A 28 28.52 3.00 9.65
C PRO A 28 29.81 2.50 10.30
N GLY A 29 30.96 2.75 9.65
CA GLY A 29 32.27 2.33 10.13
C GLY A 29 32.63 0.87 9.88
N MET A 30 31.75 0.08 9.25
CA MET A 30 32.06 -1.29 8.88
C MET A 30 33.17 -1.33 7.81
N SER A 31 34.20 -2.13 8.04
CA SER A 31 35.22 -2.45 7.02
C SER A 31 34.65 -3.51 6.08
N LEU A 32 34.73 -3.26 4.78
CA LEU A 32 34.25 -4.15 3.74
C LEU A 32 35.39 -4.66 2.88
N LYS A 33 35.30 -5.88 2.41
CA LYS A 33 36.24 -6.53 1.49
C LYS A 33 35.49 -7.11 0.29
N ALA A 34 36.23 -7.40 -0.77
CA ALA A 34 35.70 -8.05 -1.96
C ALA A 34 34.92 -9.33 -1.58
N GLY A 35 33.75 -9.49 -2.20
CA GLY A 35 32.81 -10.58 -1.93
C GLY A 35 31.82 -10.33 -0.80
N ASP A 36 32.01 -9.31 0.03
CA ASP A 36 31.05 -8.96 1.09
C ASP A 36 29.68 -8.58 0.48
N LYS A 37 28.63 -9.14 1.07
CA LYS A 37 27.24 -8.87 0.71
C LYS A 37 26.60 -8.06 1.82
N VAL A 38 26.16 -6.84 1.51
CA VAL A 38 25.56 -5.94 2.50
C VAL A 38 24.27 -5.33 1.98
N TYR A 39 23.39 -4.96 2.93
CA TYR A 39 22.19 -4.21 2.59
C TYR A 39 21.98 -3.02 3.54
N ARG A 40 21.31 -2.00 3.02
CA ARG A 40 20.82 -0.86 3.81
C ARG A 40 19.31 -0.72 3.63
N ASN A 41 18.58 -0.95 4.71
CA ASN A 41 17.16 -0.64 4.78
C ASN A 41 16.99 0.85 5.08
N ASN A 42 16.30 1.57 4.21
CA ASN A 42 15.99 2.98 4.39
C ASN A 42 14.55 3.16 4.87
N ARG A 43 14.37 3.19 6.19
CA ARG A 43 13.10 3.44 6.88
C ARG A 43 11.96 2.48 6.52
N GLY A 44 12.28 1.27 6.05
CA GLY A 44 11.30 0.31 5.58
C GLY A 44 10.59 0.69 4.28
N LYS A 45 11.11 1.67 3.52
CA LYS A 45 10.45 2.15 2.28
C LYS A 45 11.31 2.02 1.03
N SER A 46 12.59 1.81 1.20
CA SER A 46 13.50 1.45 0.12
C SER A 46 14.65 0.62 0.67
N ILE A 47 15.31 -0.12 -0.17
CA ILE A 47 16.44 -0.98 0.19
C ILE A 47 17.53 -0.88 -0.86
N LEU A 48 18.77 -0.86 -0.40
CA LEU A 48 19.95 -1.01 -1.23
C LEU A 48 20.64 -2.30 -0.85
N LEU A 49 21.01 -3.10 -1.84
CA LEU A 49 21.85 -4.29 -1.67
C LEU A 49 23.13 -4.06 -2.46
N ALA A 50 24.25 -4.47 -1.92
CA ALA A 50 25.54 -4.37 -2.59
C ALA A 50 26.35 -5.64 -2.38
N VAL A 51 27.03 -6.05 -3.44
CA VAL A 51 28.12 -7.03 -3.41
C VAL A 51 29.38 -6.25 -3.71
N ILE A 52 30.35 -6.31 -2.79
CA ILE A 52 31.62 -5.56 -2.92
C ILE A 52 32.51 -6.26 -3.95
N GLY A 53 32.90 -5.52 -4.98
CA GLY A 53 33.81 -5.99 -6.01
C GLY A 53 35.28 -6.01 -5.55
N GLU A 54 36.15 -6.50 -6.43
CA GLU A 54 37.60 -6.52 -6.23
C GLU A 54 38.24 -5.18 -6.57
N GLU A 55 37.65 -4.45 -7.54
CA GLU A 55 38.14 -3.16 -8.00
C GLU A 55 37.65 -2.01 -7.12
N SER A 56 38.39 -0.91 -7.13
CA SER A 56 38.00 0.31 -6.46
C SER A 56 36.71 0.89 -7.03
N LEU A 57 35.84 1.47 -6.18
CA LEU A 57 34.65 2.21 -6.62
C LEU A 57 34.98 3.38 -7.56
N ASN A 58 36.24 3.87 -7.55
CA ASN A 58 36.69 4.92 -8.47
C ASN A 58 36.74 4.46 -9.94
N THR A 59 36.81 3.15 -10.19
CA THR A 59 36.75 2.57 -11.53
C THR A 59 35.32 2.41 -12.04
N GLY A 60 34.32 2.54 -11.16
CA GLY A 60 32.91 2.44 -11.48
C GLY A 60 32.17 1.36 -10.68
N MET A 61 30.87 1.23 -10.96
CA MET A 61 30.02 0.21 -10.38
C MET A 61 28.90 -0.16 -11.36
N ASN A 62 28.38 -1.37 -11.23
CA ASN A 62 27.17 -1.78 -11.93
C ASN A 62 25.95 -1.54 -11.00
N ILE A 63 24.96 -0.80 -11.50
CA ILE A 63 23.75 -0.48 -10.74
C ILE A 63 22.55 -1.08 -11.46
N CYS A 64 21.74 -1.86 -10.72
CA CYS A 64 20.42 -2.30 -11.13
C CYS A 64 19.39 -1.65 -10.19
N ALA A 65 18.44 -0.92 -10.76
CA ALA A 65 17.43 -0.20 -9.96
C ALA A 65 16.02 -0.52 -10.47
N ALA A 66 15.09 -0.67 -9.56
CA ALA A 66 13.67 -0.83 -9.84
C ALA A 66 12.84 -0.15 -8.76
N HIS A 67 11.64 0.34 -9.12
CA HIS A 67 10.67 0.77 -8.14
C HIS A 67 10.02 -0.43 -7.44
N ILE A 68 9.57 -0.26 -6.21
CA ILE A 68 8.94 -1.29 -5.38
C ILE A 68 7.52 -0.91 -4.92
N ASP A 69 7.05 0.26 -5.30
CA ASP A 69 5.68 0.71 -5.10
C ASP A 69 4.76 0.17 -6.20
N SER A 70 3.46 0.07 -5.86
CA SER A 70 2.41 -0.38 -6.78
C SER A 70 1.26 0.62 -6.78
N PRO A 71 0.46 0.69 -7.86
CA PRO A 71 -0.79 1.45 -7.87
C PRO A 71 -1.71 0.99 -6.75
N ARG A 72 -2.38 1.94 -6.09
CA ARG A 72 -3.25 1.70 -4.95
C ARG A 72 -4.23 2.86 -4.72
N LEU A 73 -5.16 2.67 -3.80
CA LEU A 73 -5.95 3.74 -3.22
C LEU A 73 -5.37 4.08 -1.85
N ASP A 74 -4.85 5.30 -1.69
CA ASP A 74 -4.38 5.82 -0.40
C ASP A 74 -5.55 6.42 0.37
N ILE A 75 -5.65 6.14 1.66
CA ILE A 75 -6.64 6.75 2.55
C ILE A 75 -6.25 8.21 2.80
N LYS A 76 -7.19 9.15 2.62
CA LYS A 76 -6.98 10.58 2.89
C LYS A 76 -6.78 10.83 4.41
N PRO A 77 -6.16 11.96 4.81
CA PRO A 77 -5.91 12.25 6.24
C PRO A 77 -7.15 12.31 7.13
N ASN A 78 -8.30 12.75 6.60
CA ASN A 78 -9.60 12.73 7.27
C ASN A 78 -10.57 11.91 6.43
N PRO A 79 -10.49 10.57 6.50
CA PRO A 79 -11.10 9.72 5.51
C PRO A 79 -12.56 9.35 5.84
N LEU A 80 -12.86 9.18 7.13
CA LEU A 80 -14.13 8.60 7.57
C LEU A 80 -15.28 9.60 7.40
N TYR A 81 -16.34 9.16 6.76
CA TYR A 81 -17.61 9.86 6.70
C TYR A 81 -18.75 8.85 6.56
N GLU A 82 -19.95 9.29 6.86
CA GLU A 82 -21.17 8.52 6.68
C GLU A 82 -22.03 9.20 5.62
N ASP A 83 -22.66 8.41 4.79
CA ASP A 83 -23.71 8.83 3.87
C ASP A 83 -24.71 7.70 3.72
N SER A 84 -26.00 8.01 3.95
CA SER A 84 -27.12 7.06 3.80
C SER A 84 -26.92 5.78 4.65
N GLU A 85 -26.51 5.93 5.91
CA GLU A 85 -26.24 4.83 6.87
C GLU A 85 -25.08 3.90 6.45
N ILE A 86 -24.25 4.35 5.52
CA ILE A 86 -23.06 3.62 5.08
C ILE A 86 -21.82 4.41 5.47
N ALA A 87 -20.88 3.72 6.12
CA ALA A 87 -19.58 4.29 6.45
C ALA A 87 -18.61 4.13 5.28
N TYR A 88 -17.95 5.22 4.92
CA TYR A 88 -17.01 5.31 3.82
C TYR A 88 -15.64 5.81 4.27
N LEU A 89 -14.61 5.40 3.52
CA LEU A 89 -13.28 6.00 3.56
C LEU A 89 -13.04 6.78 2.28
N LYS A 90 -12.77 8.09 2.40
CA LYS A 90 -12.27 8.90 1.29
C LYS A 90 -10.88 8.45 0.90
N THR A 91 -10.65 8.26 -0.39
CA THR A 91 -9.37 7.84 -0.91
C THR A 91 -8.79 8.80 -1.93
N HIS A 92 -7.52 8.63 -2.21
CA HIS A 92 -6.82 9.23 -3.34
C HIS A 92 -6.06 8.11 -4.06
N TYR A 93 -6.23 8.02 -5.38
CA TYR A 93 -5.48 7.00 -6.13
C TYR A 93 -4.01 7.40 -6.30
N TYR A 94 -3.15 6.40 -6.23
CA TYR A 94 -1.71 6.53 -6.43
C TYR A 94 -1.26 5.76 -7.67
N GLY A 95 -0.44 6.43 -8.50
CA GLY A 95 0.08 5.85 -9.74
C GLY A 95 -0.91 5.95 -10.92
N GLY A 96 -0.52 5.38 -12.05
CA GLY A 96 -1.36 5.33 -13.25
C GLY A 96 -2.37 4.19 -13.17
N ILE A 97 -3.63 4.50 -12.93
CA ILE A 97 -4.71 3.51 -12.86
C ILE A 97 -5.81 3.78 -13.90
N LYS A 98 -6.46 2.73 -14.34
CA LYS A 98 -7.75 2.80 -15.01
C LYS A 98 -8.83 2.77 -13.93
N LYS A 99 -9.36 3.93 -13.55
CA LYS A 99 -10.26 4.09 -12.40
C LYS A 99 -11.47 3.14 -12.42
N TYR A 100 -12.05 2.90 -13.57
CA TYR A 100 -13.19 1.99 -13.72
C TYR A 100 -12.90 0.53 -13.36
N GLN A 101 -11.61 0.13 -13.32
CA GLN A 101 -11.23 -1.24 -12.91
C GLN A 101 -11.19 -1.43 -11.39
N TRP A 102 -11.33 -0.35 -10.63
CA TRP A 102 -11.26 -0.38 -9.16
C TRP A 102 -12.63 -0.43 -8.49
N THR A 103 -13.71 -0.28 -9.26
CA THR A 103 -15.07 -0.45 -8.77
C THR A 103 -15.46 -1.93 -8.75
N THR A 104 -16.29 -2.32 -7.80
CA THR A 104 -16.90 -3.66 -7.68
C THR A 104 -15.92 -4.83 -7.51
N VAL A 105 -14.66 -4.55 -7.19
CA VAL A 105 -13.66 -5.57 -6.88
C VAL A 105 -13.38 -5.62 -5.39
N PRO A 106 -13.05 -6.80 -4.82
CA PRO A 106 -12.65 -6.90 -3.43
C PRO A 106 -11.31 -6.20 -3.22
N LEU A 107 -11.23 -5.40 -2.15
CA LEU A 107 -10.05 -4.66 -1.75
C LEU A 107 -9.60 -5.08 -0.35
N ALA A 108 -8.29 -5.16 -0.15
CA ALA A 108 -7.66 -5.34 1.14
C ALA A 108 -7.06 -4.02 1.64
N LEU A 109 -7.01 -3.86 2.96
CA LEU A 109 -6.38 -2.71 3.62
C LEU A 109 -5.03 -3.11 4.19
N HIS A 110 -3.98 -2.43 3.75
CA HIS A 110 -2.61 -2.60 4.25
C HIS A 110 -2.04 -1.27 4.71
N GLY A 111 -1.37 -1.25 5.84
CA GLY A 111 -0.74 -0.03 6.30
C GLY A 111 -0.09 -0.14 7.66
N VAL A 112 0.37 1.01 8.15
CA VAL A 112 0.93 1.14 9.49
C VAL A 112 0.40 2.41 10.16
N ILE A 113 0.11 2.30 11.44
CA ILE A 113 -0.33 3.43 12.28
C ILE A 113 0.79 3.72 13.28
N TYR A 114 1.30 4.95 13.25
CA TYR A 114 2.25 5.43 14.23
C TYR A 114 1.51 6.21 15.32
N LYS A 115 1.47 5.67 16.53
CA LYS A 115 0.86 6.34 17.67
C LYS A 115 1.77 7.43 18.24
N LYS A 116 1.20 8.38 18.99
CA LYS A 116 1.95 9.46 19.65
C LYS A 116 2.98 8.96 20.66
N ASN A 117 2.77 7.78 21.25
CA ASN A 117 3.70 7.13 22.17
C ASN A 117 4.86 6.38 21.48
N GLY A 118 4.94 6.43 20.13
CA GLY A 118 5.94 5.73 19.33
C GLY A 118 5.60 4.29 18.96
N GLU A 119 4.48 3.75 19.46
CA GLU A 119 4.00 2.42 19.08
C GLU A 119 3.61 2.38 17.60
N VAL A 120 3.99 1.30 16.91
CA VAL A 120 3.65 1.07 15.51
C VAL A 120 2.70 -0.13 15.40
N ILE A 121 1.52 0.09 14.83
CA ILE A 121 0.54 -0.96 14.56
C ILE A 121 0.56 -1.25 13.06
N THR A 122 0.78 -2.50 12.69
CA THR A 122 0.61 -2.97 11.31
C THR A 122 -0.84 -3.39 11.12
N VAL A 123 -1.47 -2.89 10.06
CA VAL A 123 -2.83 -3.22 9.67
C VAL A 123 -2.78 -4.06 8.40
N THR A 124 -3.41 -5.22 8.43
CA THR A 124 -3.67 -6.08 7.26
C THR A 124 -5.07 -6.64 7.43
N MET A 125 -5.98 -6.31 6.51
CA MET A 125 -7.37 -6.75 6.53
C MET A 125 -7.85 -7.04 5.10
N GLY A 126 -8.59 -8.13 4.91
CA GLY A 126 -9.11 -8.54 3.61
C GLY A 126 -8.23 -9.54 2.87
N GLU A 127 -7.19 -10.10 3.52
CA GLU A 127 -6.30 -11.12 2.93
C GLU A 127 -6.70 -12.56 3.30
N LYS A 128 -7.46 -12.75 4.38
CA LYS A 128 -7.93 -14.07 4.82
C LYS A 128 -9.38 -14.24 4.43
N ASP A 129 -9.80 -15.49 4.18
CA ASP A 129 -11.20 -15.82 3.85
C ASP A 129 -12.20 -15.38 4.94
N THR A 130 -11.73 -15.21 6.18
CA THR A 130 -12.53 -14.76 7.31
C THR A 130 -12.53 -13.26 7.53
N ASP A 131 -11.69 -12.53 6.80
CA ASP A 131 -11.59 -11.08 6.95
C ASP A 131 -12.78 -10.37 6.28
N PRO A 132 -13.21 -9.22 6.78
CA PRO A 132 -14.12 -8.37 6.05
C PRO A 132 -13.46 -7.86 4.77
N VAL A 133 -14.24 -7.78 3.70
CA VAL A 133 -13.79 -7.31 2.39
C VAL A 133 -14.29 -5.91 2.15
N LEU A 134 -13.41 -5.04 1.71
CA LEU A 134 -13.71 -3.67 1.32
C LEU A 134 -14.00 -3.60 -0.19
N CYS A 135 -14.78 -2.62 -0.62
CA CYS A 135 -14.98 -2.37 -2.05
C CYS A 135 -15.32 -0.90 -2.34
N VAL A 136 -15.17 -0.50 -3.59
CA VAL A 136 -15.75 0.73 -4.14
C VAL A 136 -17.00 0.31 -4.90
N SER A 137 -18.17 0.87 -4.55
CA SER A 137 -19.42 0.60 -5.28
C SER A 137 -19.44 1.30 -6.64
N ASP A 138 -20.31 0.82 -7.51
CA ASP A 138 -20.65 1.48 -8.77
C ASP A 138 -22.17 1.59 -8.91
N LEU A 139 -22.63 2.41 -9.85
CA LEU A 139 -24.03 2.61 -10.11
C LEU A 139 -24.66 1.38 -10.77
N LEU A 140 -25.87 1.05 -10.35
CA LEU A 140 -26.69 0.08 -11.04
C LEU A 140 -27.03 0.60 -12.46
N ILE A 141 -27.23 -0.31 -13.41
CA ILE A 141 -27.51 0.02 -14.82
C ILE A 141 -28.68 1.01 -14.97
N HIS A 142 -29.70 0.90 -14.14
CA HIS A 142 -30.87 1.79 -14.17
C HIS A 142 -30.56 3.23 -13.74
N LEU A 143 -29.47 3.46 -13.01
CA LEU A 143 -29.01 4.77 -12.50
C LEU A 143 -27.80 5.30 -13.27
N SER A 144 -27.19 4.49 -14.13
CA SER A 144 -25.91 4.80 -14.78
C SER A 144 -26.05 5.49 -16.15
N GLY A 145 -27.26 5.92 -16.55
CA GLY A 145 -27.53 6.43 -17.90
C GLY A 145 -26.59 7.56 -18.35
N ASP A 146 -26.22 8.48 -17.46
CA ASP A 146 -25.27 9.54 -17.78
C ASP A 146 -23.80 9.11 -17.67
N GLN A 147 -23.50 8.18 -16.78
CA GLN A 147 -22.18 7.58 -16.67
C GLN A 147 -21.82 6.81 -17.95
N MET A 148 -22.77 6.03 -18.49
CA MET A 148 -22.60 5.22 -19.69
C MET A 148 -22.35 6.03 -20.98
N LYS A 149 -22.68 7.32 -20.99
CA LYS A 149 -22.40 8.23 -22.12
C LYS A 149 -20.99 8.81 -22.09
N LYS A 150 -20.28 8.67 -20.98
CA LYS A 150 -18.92 9.22 -20.78
C LYS A 150 -17.88 8.27 -21.34
N THR A 151 -16.69 8.80 -21.59
CA THR A 151 -15.53 7.98 -21.92
C THR A 151 -15.11 7.11 -20.71
N LEU A 152 -14.38 6.03 -20.94
CA LEU A 152 -13.83 5.19 -19.86
C LEU A 152 -12.96 5.98 -18.88
N ALA A 153 -12.32 7.07 -19.33
CA ALA A 153 -11.50 7.93 -18.48
C ALA A 153 -12.32 8.83 -17.55
N GLU A 154 -13.55 9.17 -17.94
CA GLU A 154 -14.42 10.13 -17.28
C GLU A 154 -15.61 9.49 -16.55
N GLY A 155 -15.95 8.25 -16.90
CA GLY A 155 -17.08 7.51 -16.30
C GLY A 155 -16.96 7.36 -14.80
N ILE A 156 -15.75 7.12 -14.31
CA ILE A 156 -15.41 7.10 -12.89
C ILE A 156 -14.33 8.15 -12.63
N THR A 157 -14.61 9.09 -11.74
CA THR A 157 -13.64 10.12 -11.31
C THR A 157 -12.84 9.65 -10.10
N GLY A 158 -11.69 10.28 -9.82
CA GLY A 158 -10.88 9.96 -8.64
C GLY A 158 -11.63 10.17 -7.32
N GLU A 159 -12.48 11.19 -7.25
CA GLU A 159 -13.27 11.51 -6.05
C GLU A 159 -14.43 10.52 -5.80
N GLN A 160 -14.78 9.68 -6.77
CA GLN A 160 -15.78 8.63 -6.63
C GLN A 160 -15.19 7.30 -6.10
N LEU A 161 -13.87 7.18 -6.03
CA LEU A 161 -13.20 5.97 -5.52
C LEU A 161 -13.20 5.93 -3.98
N ASN A 162 -14.37 6.15 -3.36
CA ASN A 162 -14.53 6.02 -1.91
C ASN A 162 -14.84 4.58 -1.54
N VAL A 163 -14.12 4.08 -0.55
CA VAL A 163 -14.21 2.68 -0.12
C VAL A 163 -15.30 2.52 0.93
N ILE A 164 -16.20 1.57 0.73
CA ILE A 164 -17.19 1.17 1.74
C ILE A 164 -16.46 0.45 2.87
N LEU A 165 -16.63 0.96 4.10
CA LEU A 165 -16.06 0.41 5.32
C LEU A 165 -17.05 -0.44 6.11
N GLY A 166 -18.33 -0.01 6.16
CA GLY A 166 -19.37 -0.70 6.91
C GLY A 166 -20.76 -0.29 6.46
N THR A 167 -21.71 -1.24 6.62
CA THR A 167 -23.10 -1.10 6.17
C THR A 167 -24.09 -1.43 7.30
N ILE A 168 -23.60 -1.68 8.51
CA ILE A 168 -24.42 -1.99 9.68
C ILE A 168 -24.32 -0.81 10.63
N PRO A 169 -25.43 -0.07 10.89
CA PRO A 169 -25.46 1.00 11.88
C PRO A 169 -25.11 0.49 13.27
N MET A 170 -24.41 1.30 14.05
CA MET A 170 -24.24 1.02 15.49
C MET A 170 -25.60 1.12 16.20
N PRO A 171 -25.91 0.21 17.15
CA PRO A 171 -27.06 0.38 18.02
C PRO A 171 -26.99 1.72 18.77
N ASP A 172 -28.14 2.38 18.93
CA ASP A 172 -28.21 3.71 19.58
C ASP A 172 -27.63 3.74 21.01
N ASP A 173 -27.69 2.61 21.74
CA ASP A 173 -27.16 2.47 23.09
C ASP A 173 -25.62 2.55 23.16
N ASP A 174 -24.94 2.32 22.04
CA ASP A 174 -23.48 2.35 21.92
C ASP A 174 -22.99 3.61 21.16
N ALA A 175 -23.90 4.45 20.69
CA ALA A 175 -23.53 5.68 20.00
C ALA A 175 -22.86 6.64 21.01
N PRO A 176 -21.67 7.18 20.73
CA PRO A 176 -21.07 8.19 21.59
C PRO A 176 -22.01 9.39 21.66
N THR A 177 -22.47 9.70 22.85
CA THR A 177 -23.21 10.93 23.11
C THR A 177 -22.29 12.10 22.75
N GLY A 178 -22.52 12.69 21.57
CA GLY A 178 -21.75 13.75 20.95
C GLY A 178 -21.66 15.06 21.73
#